data_072ff6f4d2f0944884a02cb449bb4d3c
#
_entry.id   072ff6f4d2f0944884a02cb449bb4d3c
#
_cell.length_a   1.000
_cell.length_b   1.000
_cell.length_c   1.000
_cell.angle_alpha   90.00
_cell.angle_beta   90.00
_cell.angle_gamma   90.00
#
_symmetry.space_group_name_H-M   'P 1'
#
loop_
_entity.id
_entity.type
_entity.pdbx_description
1 polymer ?
#
loop_
_entity_poly.entity_id
_entity_poly.type
_entity_poly.pdbx_seq_one_letter_code
_entity_poly.pdbx_strand_id
1 'polypeptide(L)'
;MGGGWVNAATVLSRRINWTVDWADLGPAGSRFRIVGSRGEAVIFWDDAADSPTLVKLRGREENGYGSAGFGCILARDSHGRVVYAHGTLDQALERERLSWESFGFSCRLMDLVEDEAGLLLAQDFIEGSAPTEKEIHAYMTAHGWEWQRDSREVSPTLAHHAWRRGDIGAFDANETNFIKAAADGLIYPIDLIVWRWPS
;
A
#
# COMPACT_ATOMS: atom_id res chain seq x y z
N MET A 1 -19.56 -10.64 -3.07
CA MET A 1 -19.96 -9.42 -3.82
C MET A 1 -18.71 -8.92 -4.53
N GLY A 2 -18.68 -9.01 -5.88
CA GLY A 2 -17.49 -8.71 -6.66
C GLY A 2 -17.30 -7.22 -6.79
N GLY A 3 -16.41 -6.64 -6.01
CA GLY A 3 -15.84 -5.33 -6.28
C GLY A 3 -14.94 -5.46 -7.51
N GLY A 4 -15.49 -5.12 -8.70
CA GLY A 4 -14.72 -5.17 -9.93
C GLY A 4 -13.61 -4.14 -9.88
N TRP A 5 -12.39 -4.59 -10.05
CA TRP A 5 -11.25 -3.73 -10.32
C TRP A 5 -11.49 -2.98 -11.63
N VAL A 6 -11.51 -1.68 -11.53
CA VAL A 6 -11.56 -0.79 -12.69
C VAL A 6 -10.10 -0.59 -13.11
N ASN A 7 -9.73 -0.85 -14.38
CA ASN A 7 -8.37 -0.56 -14.81
C ASN A 7 -8.15 0.97 -14.84
N ALA A 8 -6.91 1.40 -14.70
CA ALA A 8 -6.55 2.82 -14.61
C ALA A 8 -7.09 3.64 -15.80
N ALA A 9 -7.08 3.09 -17.02
CA ALA A 9 -7.65 3.74 -18.20
C ALA A 9 -9.16 3.99 -18.06
N THR A 10 -9.89 3.12 -17.38
CA THR A 10 -11.33 3.28 -17.11
C THR A 10 -11.56 4.29 -15.97
N VAL A 11 -10.64 4.41 -15.00
CA VAL A 11 -10.69 5.45 -13.96
C VAL A 11 -10.45 6.82 -14.60
N LEU A 12 -9.46 6.94 -15.46
CA LEU A 12 -9.14 8.19 -16.18
C LEU A 12 -10.24 8.61 -17.15
N SER A 13 -10.99 7.67 -17.75
CA SER A 13 -12.10 7.97 -18.65
C SER A 13 -13.38 8.38 -17.93
N ARG A 14 -13.57 7.96 -16.70
CA ARG A 14 -14.61 8.43 -15.81
C ARG A 14 -14.02 9.57 -14.97
N ARG A 15 -14.08 10.80 -15.46
CA ARG A 15 -13.99 11.98 -14.59
C ARG A 15 -15.09 11.83 -13.53
N ILE A 16 -14.77 11.18 -12.43
CA ILE A 16 -15.62 11.18 -11.26
C ILE A 16 -15.55 12.63 -10.78
N ASN A 17 -16.68 13.32 -10.79
CA ASN A 17 -16.83 14.72 -10.34
C ASN A 17 -16.66 14.87 -8.82
N TRP A 18 -15.61 14.25 -8.26
CA TRP A 18 -15.28 14.28 -6.85
C TRP A 18 -13.81 14.70 -6.73
N THR A 19 -13.52 15.96 -7.01
CA THR A 19 -12.28 16.56 -6.55
C THR A 19 -12.40 16.71 -5.04
N VAL A 20 -11.65 15.92 -4.30
CA VAL A 20 -11.41 16.20 -2.89
C VAL A 20 -10.52 17.44 -2.86
N ASP A 21 -11.09 18.56 -2.46
CA ASP A 21 -10.32 19.79 -2.25
C ASP A 21 -9.31 19.54 -1.11
N TRP A 22 -8.07 19.96 -1.29
CA TRP A 22 -7.06 19.93 -0.21
C TRP A 22 -7.55 20.61 1.07
N ALA A 23 -8.50 21.56 0.96
CA ALA A 23 -9.20 22.19 2.08
C ALA A 23 -10.04 21.20 2.89
N ASP A 24 -10.49 20.09 2.28
CA ASP A 24 -11.24 19.03 2.96
C ASP A 24 -10.32 18.08 3.75
N LEU A 25 -9.02 18.12 3.46
CA LEU A 25 -7.98 17.39 4.19
C LEU A 25 -7.41 18.29 5.30
N GLY A 26 -8.21 18.64 6.27
CA GLY A 26 -7.81 19.71 7.16
C GLY A 26 -8.10 19.53 8.64
N PRO A 27 -8.05 20.63 9.41
CA PRO A 27 -8.18 20.63 10.86
C PRO A 27 -9.59 20.24 11.33
N ALA A 28 -9.75 20.11 12.64
CA ALA A 28 -10.99 19.70 13.31
C ALA A 28 -12.26 20.30 12.69
N GLY A 29 -13.11 19.42 12.13
CA GLY A 29 -14.36 19.81 11.42
C GLY A 29 -14.40 19.38 9.95
N SER A 30 -13.29 18.98 9.36
CA SER A 30 -13.25 18.33 8.05
C SER A 30 -13.65 16.86 8.14
N ARG A 31 -14.11 16.29 7.05
CA ARG A 31 -14.41 14.85 6.94
C ARG A 31 -13.20 13.99 7.31
N PHE A 32 -11.99 14.43 6.97
CA PHE A 32 -10.77 13.68 7.16
C PHE A 32 -9.93 14.27 8.28
N ARG A 33 -9.67 13.50 9.31
CA ARG A 33 -8.84 13.88 10.46
C ARG A 33 -7.48 13.21 10.37
N ILE A 34 -6.39 14.01 10.36
CA ILE A 34 -5.02 13.48 10.31
C ILE A 34 -4.76 12.60 11.54
N VAL A 35 -4.31 11.37 11.29
CA VAL A 35 -3.90 10.40 12.31
C VAL A 35 -2.38 10.32 12.39
N GLY A 36 -1.70 10.51 11.27
CA GLY A 36 -0.25 10.49 11.18
C GLY A 36 0.26 10.61 9.75
N SER A 37 1.58 10.72 9.63
CA SER A 37 2.25 10.58 8.34
C SER A 37 3.42 9.62 8.51
N ARG A 38 3.57 8.68 7.61
CA ARG A 38 4.65 7.71 7.65
C ARG A 38 5.01 7.22 6.25
N GLY A 39 6.31 7.25 5.94
CA GLY A 39 6.81 6.71 4.68
C GLY A 39 6.16 7.35 3.46
N GLU A 40 5.37 6.58 2.72
CA GLU A 40 4.79 6.97 1.43
C GLU A 40 3.47 7.75 1.53
N ALA A 41 2.87 7.87 2.71
CA ALA A 41 1.51 8.41 2.82
C ALA A 41 1.28 9.28 4.06
N VAL A 42 0.35 10.22 3.93
CA VAL A 42 -0.34 10.82 5.07
C VAL A 42 -1.60 10.00 5.35
N ILE A 43 -1.85 9.69 6.60
CA ILE A 43 -2.95 8.82 7.03
C ILE A 43 -4.00 9.68 7.73
N PHE A 44 -5.23 9.53 7.30
CA PHE A 44 -6.40 10.18 7.85
C PHE A 44 -7.41 9.16 8.34
N TRP A 45 -8.22 9.58 9.29
CA TRP A 45 -9.44 8.90 9.67
C TRP A 45 -10.60 9.51 8.90
N ASP A 46 -11.43 8.70 8.25
CA ASP A 46 -12.66 9.17 7.60
C ASP A 46 -13.81 9.14 8.64
N ASP A 47 -14.09 10.29 9.23
CA ASP A 47 -15.14 10.44 10.24
C ASP A 47 -16.57 10.37 9.64
N ALA A 48 -16.71 10.39 8.32
CA ALA A 48 -17.99 10.27 7.61
C ALA A 48 -18.26 8.85 7.06
N ALA A 49 -17.31 7.91 7.20
CA ALA A 49 -17.52 6.54 6.74
C ALA A 49 -18.47 5.76 7.66
N ASP A 50 -19.32 4.91 7.06
CA ASP A 50 -20.26 4.05 7.81
C ASP A 50 -19.54 3.00 8.68
N SER A 51 -18.29 2.69 8.36
CA SER A 51 -17.42 1.80 9.12
C SER A 51 -16.06 2.44 9.34
N PRO A 52 -15.32 2.06 10.41
CA PRO A 52 -13.98 2.57 10.66
C PRO A 52 -13.07 2.42 9.44
N THR A 53 -12.67 3.55 8.85
CA THR A 53 -11.90 3.58 7.61
C THR A 53 -10.71 4.52 7.76
N LEU A 54 -9.54 4.04 7.37
CA LEU A 54 -8.35 4.85 7.18
C LEU A 54 -8.23 5.27 5.72
N VAL A 55 -7.86 6.52 5.50
CA VAL A 55 -7.58 7.05 4.17
C VAL A 55 -6.10 7.38 4.09
N LYS A 56 -5.43 6.83 3.09
CA LYS A 56 -4.02 7.08 2.80
C LYS A 56 -3.92 8.03 1.61
N LEU A 57 -3.31 9.17 1.81
CA LEU A 57 -2.94 10.08 0.74
C LEU A 57 -1.50 9.82 0.33
N ARG A 58 -1.30 9.34 -0.90
CA ARG A 58 0.00 9.27 -1.57
C ARG A 58 0.07 10.37 -2.62
N GLY A 59 1.16 11.10 -2.70
CA GLY A 59 1.27 12.23 -3.60
C GLY A 59 2.69 12.55 -4.00
N ARG A 60 2.82 13.54 -4.89
CA ARG A 60 4.10 14.07 -5.28
C ARG A 60 4.72 14.87 -4.14
N GLU A 61 6.04 14.80 -4.03
CA GLU A 61 6.85 15.52 -3.03
C GLU A 61 6.60 17.04 -3.04
N GLU A 62 6.24 17.59 -4.20
CA GLU A 62 5.95 19.02 -4.42
C GLU A 62 4.83 19.55 -3.53
N ASN A 63 3.95 18.71 -3.03
CA ASN A 63 2.81 19.10 -2.20
C ASN A 63 3.09 19.03 -0.70
N GLY A 64 4.30 18.68 -0.28
CA GLY A 64 4.70 18.58 1.13
C GLY A 64 4.03 17.42 1.88
N TYR A 65 3.27 16.57 1.21
CA TYR A 65 2.63 15.39 1.75
C TYR A 65 3.13 14.15 1.02
N GLY A 66 3.79 13.24 1.75
CA GLY A 66 4.24 11.97 1.22
C GLY A 66 5.62 11.97 0.57
N SER A 67 6.04 10.81 0.15
CA SER A 67 7.28 10.60 -0.59
C SER A 67 7.12 10.93 -2.07
N ALA A 68 8.23 11.09 -2.77
CA ALA A 68 8.23 11.30 -4.22
C ALA A 68 7.44 10.21 -4.96
N GLY A 69 6.53 10.62 -5.84
CA GLY A 69 5.70 9.73 -6.64
C GLY A 69 4.47 9.15 -5.89
N PHE A 70 3.81 8.21 -6.53
CA PHE A 70 2.57 7.58 -6.04
C PHE A 70 2.81 6.34 -5.18
N GLY A 71 4.04 6.15 -4.69
CA GLY A 71 4.47 5.03 -3.86
C GLY A 71 5.64 4.27 -4.46
N CYS A 72 6.16 3.30 -3.70
CA CYS A 72 7.29 2.48 -4.13
C CYS A 72 6.84 1.28 -4.95
N ILE A 73 7.63 0.98 -5.97
CA ILE A 73 7.61 -0.25 -6.75
C ILE A 73 8.98 -0.91 -6.68
N LEU A 74 9.14 -2.06 -7.31
CA LEU A 74 10.43 -2.74 -7.44
C LEU A 74 11.03 -2.51 -8.83
N ALA A 75 12.33 -2.28 -8.86
CA ALA A 75 13.11 -2.16 -10.08
C ALA A 75 14.47 -2.85 -9.89
N ARG A 76 15.27 -2.96 -10.95
CA ARG A 76 16.67 -3.37 -10.83
C ARG A 76 17.60 -2.16 -10.83
N ASP A 77 18.60 -2.18 -9.95
CA ASP A 77 19.70 -1.22 -9.96
C ASP A 77 20.73 -1.55 -11.08
N SER A 78 21.75 -0.72 -11.21
CA SER A 78 22.84 -0.93 -12.18
C SER A 78 23.66 -2.21 -11.96
N HIS A 79 23.50 -2.86 -10.81
CA HIS A 79 24.14 -4.14 -10.48
C HIS A 79 23.18 -5.32 -10.64
N GLY A 80 21.98 -5.09 -11.20
CA GLY A 80 20.95 -6.09 -11.43
C GLY A 80 20.21 -6.53 -10.14
N ARG A 81 20.35 -5.82 -9.01
CA ARG A 81 19.67 -6.15 -7.77
C ARG A 81 18.32 -5.47 -7.67
N VAL A 82 17.36 -6.14 -7.07
CA VAL A 82 16.04 -5.59 -6.76
C VAL A 82 16.17 -4.50 -5.70
N VAL A 83 15.65 -3.31 -6.02
CA VAL A 83 15.63 -2.11 -5.17
C VAL A 83 14.27 -1.44 -5.25
N TYR A 84 14.00 -0.51 -4.33
CA TYR A 84 12.83 0.38 -4.46
C TYR A 84 13.06 1.44 -5.54
N ALA A 85 11.99 1.75 -6.25
CA ALA A 85 11.90 2.86 -7.18
C ALA A 85 10.56 3.58 -7.02
N HIS A 86 10.48 4.83 -7.45
CA HIS A 86 9.24 5.59 -7.43
C HIS A 86 8.31 5.10 -8.53
N GLY A 87 7.05 4.86 -8.16
CA GLY A 87 6.01 4.43 -9.09
C GLY A 87 5.24 5.58 -9.71
N THR A 88 4.73 5.35 -10.93
CA THR A 88 3.70 6.18 -11.55
C THR A 88 2.32 5.87 -10.92
N LEU A 89 1.31 6.65 -11.27
CA LEU A 89 -0.09 6.40 -10.85
C LEU A 89 -0.56 4.99 -11.24
N ASP A 90 -0.36 4.59 -12.50
CA ASP A 90 -0.76 3.26 -12.98
C ASP A 90 -0.05 2.14 -12.21
N GLN A 91 1.21 2.34 -11.89
CA GLN A 91 1.99 1.38 -11.10
C GLN A 91 1.52 1.31 -9.64
N ALA A 92 1.10 2.43 -9.04
CA ALA A 92 0.52 2.43 -7.71
C ALA A 92 -0.80 1.64 -7.67
N LEU A 93 -1.66 1.82 -8.67
CA LEU A 93 -2.91 1.07 -8.79
C LEU A 93 -2.67 -0.42 -9.06
N GLU A 94 -1.69 -0.76 -9.90
CA GLU A 94 -1.28 -2.16 -10.14
C GLU A 94 -0.75 -2.80 -8.85
N ARG A 95 0.01 -2.06 -8.02
CA ARG A 95 0.48 -2.54 -6.71
C ARG A 95 -0.69 -2.94 -5.81
N GLU A 96 -1.73 -2.10 -5.71
CA GLU A 96 -2.90 -2.42 -4.88
C GLU A 96 -3.66 -3.64 -5.43
N ARG A 97 -3.77 -3.75 -6.76
CA ARG A 97 -4.36 -4.93 -7.41
C ARG A 97 -3.58 -6.21 -7.07
N LEU A 98 -2.25 -6.19 -7.21
CA LEU A 98 -1.38 -7.32 -6.88
C LEU A 98 -1.45 -7.69 -5.40
N SER A 99 -1.55 -6.69 -4.50
CA SER A 99 -1.73 -6.91 -3.08
C SER A 99 -3.04 -7.65 -2.79
N TRP A 100 -4.14 -7.21 -3.40
CA TRP A 100 -5.42 -7.89 -3.28
C TRP A 100 -5.37 -9.34 -3.80
N GLU A 101 -4.83 -9.57 -4.99
CA GLU A 101 -4.71 -10.90 -5.57
C GLU A 101 -3.81 -11.84 -4.75
N SER A 102 -2.83 -11.26 -4.05
CA SER A 102 -1.88 -12.02 -3.26
C SER A 102 -2.37 -12.38 -1.87
N PHE A 103 -3.12 -11.47 -1.23
CA PHE A 103 -3.45 -11.56 0.19
C PHE A 103 -4.96 -11.43 0.49
N GLY A 104 -5.78 -11.09 -0.50
CA GLY A 104 -7.20 -10.80 -0.30
C GLY A 104 -7.45 -9.50 0.49
N PHE A 105 -6.43 -8.68 0.65
CA PHE A 105 -6.46 -7.42 1.40
C PHE A 105 -5.58 -6.37 0.72
N SER A 106 -6.11 -5.16 0.54
CA SER A 106 -5.38 -4.00 0.03
C SER A 106 -6.17 -2.72 0.28
N CYS A 107 -5.59 -1.60 -0.13
CA CYS A 107 -6.33 -0.35 -0.20
C CYS A 107 -7.26 -0.32 -1.42
N ARG A 108 -8.38 0.36 -1.29
CA ARG A 108 -9.32 0.64 -2.39
C ARG A 108 -9.11 2.06 -2.88
N LEU A 109 -9.09 2.27 -4.20
CA LEU A 109 -9.08 3.61 -4.75
C LEU A 109 -10.34 4.36 -4.33
N MET A 110 -10.17 5.51 -3.69
CA MET A 110 -11.26 6.45 -3.40
C MET A 110 -11.34 7.54 -4.46
N ASP A 111 -10.23 8.26 -4.68
CA ASP A 111 -10.21 9.42 -5.55
C ASP A 111 -8.79 9.82 -5.98
N LEU A 112 -8.71 10.73 -6.95
CA LEU A 112 -7.52 11.46 -7.35
C LEU A 112 -7.67 12.90 -6.89
N VAL A 113 -6.66 13.41 -6.21
CA VAL A 113 -6.65 14.79 -5.72
C VAL A 113 -6.02 15.67 -6.77
N GLU A 114 -6.70 16.75 -7.12
CA GLU A 114 -6.34 17.80 -8.08
C GLU A 114 -5.18 17.50 -9.04
N ASP A 115 -5.46 17.53 -10.33
CA ASP A 115 -4.46 17.37 -11.40
C ASP A 115 -3.50 16.17 -11.25
N GLU A 116 -4.00 15.06 -10.69
CA GLU A 116 -3.23 13.85 -10.40
C GLU A 116 -2.07 14.07 -9.39
N ALA A 117 -2.15 15.14 -8.59
CA ALA A 117 -1.13 15.44 -7.60
C ALA A 117 -1.14 14.48 -6.41
N GLY A 118 -2.25 13.81 -6.17
CA GLY A 118 -2.40 12.86 -5.08
C GLY A 118 -3.34 11.69 -5.38
N LEU A 119 -3.13 10.58 -4.68
CA LEU A 119 -3.92 9.36 -4.75
C LEU A 119 -4.52 9.08 -3.38
N LEU A 120 -5.84 9.11 -3.27
CA LEU A 120 -6.57 8.74 -2.07
C LEU A 120 -6.95 7.26 -2.10
N LEU A 121 -6.50 6.54 -1.11
CA LEU A 121 -6.75 5.11 -0.94
C LEU A 121 -7.47 4.87 0.39
N ALA A 122 -8.61 4.20 0.37
CA ALA A 122 -9.30 3.76 1.58
C ALA A 122 -8.85 2.38 2.01
N GLN A 123 -8.66 2.19 3.29
CA GLN A 123 -8.35 0.91 3.92
C GLN A 123 -9.26 0.68 5.12
N ASP A 124 -9.88 -0.50 5.18
CA ASP A 124 -10.67 -0.86 6.35
C ASP A 124 -9.76 -0.91 7.58
N PHE A 125 -10.21 -0.26 8.67
CA PHE A 125 -9.47 -0.29 9.93
C PHE A 125 -9.62 -1.66 10.59
N ILE A 126 -8.49 -2.24 10.95
CA ILE A 126 -8.43 -3.51 11.68
C ILE A 126 -7.91 -3.22 13.08
N GLU A 127 -8.74 -3.46 14.09
CA GLU A 127 -8.30 -3.40 15.46
C GLU A 127 -7.45 -4.63 15.80
N GLY A 128 -6.26 -4.40 16.36
CA GLY A 128 -5.34 -5.48 16.65
C GLY A 128 -3.98 -5.00 17.14
N SER A 129 -3.02 -5.89 17.11
CA SER A 129 -1.63 -5.62 17.48
C SER A 129 -0.67 -6.05 16.37
N ALA A 130 0.55 -5.52 16.39
CA ALA A 130 1.60 -6.02 15.52
C ALA A 130 1.89 -7.51 15.84
N PRO A 131 1.93 -8.40 14.84
CA PRO A 131 2.41 -9.76 15.04
C PRO A 131 3.93 -9.76 15.25
N THR A 132 4.44 -10.83 15.84
CA THR A 132 5.89 -11.05 15.95
C THR A 132 6.48 -11.46 14.60
N GLU A 133 7.79 -11.27 14.42
CA GLU A 133 8.52 -11.72 13.22
C GLU A 133 8.29 -13.22 12.94
N LYS A 134 8.27 -14.04 14.00
CA LYS A 134 7.99 -15.47 13.89
C LYS A 134 6.59 -15.77 13.33
N GLU A 135 5.59 -15.01 13.76
CA GLU A 135 4.21 -15.15 13.25
C GLU A 135 4.11 -14.70 11.80
N ILE A 136 4.78 -13.60 11.43
CA ILE A 136 4.86 -13.15 10.03
C ILE A 136 5.52 -14.23 9.16
N HIS A 137 6.62 -14.80 9.63
CA HIS A 137 7.33 -15.86 8.91
C HIS A 137 6.45 -17.09 8.70
N ALA A 138 5.75 -17.52 9.72
CA ALA A 138 4.80 -18.63 9.63
C ALA A 138 3.66 -18.33 8.66
N TYR A 139 3.08 -17.13 8.74
CA TYR A 139 2.03 -16.65 7.84
C TYR A 139 2.49 -16.65 6.38
N MET A 140 3.60 -16.01 6.07
CA MET A 140 4.12 -15.92 4.70
C MET A 140 4.43 -17.30 4.12
N THR A 141 5.11 -18.15 4.89
CA THR A 141 5.44 -19.52 4.47
C THR A 141 4.18 -20.37 4.22
N ALA A 142 3.16 -20.28 5.08
CA ALA A 142 1.89 -20.99 4.92
C ALA A 142 1.13 -20.56 3.65
N HIS A 143 1.37 -19.31 3.17
CA HIS A 143 0.79 -18.78 1.92
C HIS A 143 1.69 -18.99 0.69
N GLY A 144 2.73 -19.82 0.81
CA GLY A 144 3.60 -20.21 -0.29
C GLY A 144 4.63 -19.16 -0.70
N TRP A 145 4.94 -18.22 0.20
CA TRP A 145 6.02 -17.26 -0.03
C TRP A 145 7.35 -17.80 0.43
N GLU A 146 8.40 -17.53 -0.34
CA GLU A 146 9.78 -17.91 -0.07
C GLU A 146 10.58 -16.70 0.41
N TRP A 147 11.23 -16.80 1.57
CA TRP A 147 12.04 -15.73 2.13
C TRP A 147 13.31 -15.50 1.31
N GLN A 148 13.60 -14.24 0.98
CA GLN A 148 14.70 -13.85 0.10
C GLN A 148 15.94 -13.35 0.88
N ARG A 149 16.07 -13.68 2.16
CA ARG A 149 17.12 -13.18 3.06
C ARG A 149 18.53 -13.29 2.49
N ASP A 150 18.84 -14.43 1.89
CA ASP A 150 20.17 -14.74 1.38
C ASP A 150 20.27 -14.59 -0.16
N SER A 151 19.23 -13.99 -0.78
CA SER A 151 19.20 -13.81 -2.22
C SER A 151 20.18 -12.71 -2.66
N ARG A 152 21.04 -13.06 -3.62
CA ARG A 152 21.93 -12.09 -4.26
C ARG A 152 21.21 -11.16 -5.22
N GLU A 153 19.98 -11.50 -5.59
CA GLU A 153 19.15 -10.69 -6.48
C GLU A 153 18.50 -9.51 -5.78
N VAL A 154 18.47 -9.51 -4.45
CA VAL A 154 17.84 -8.45 -3.66
C VAL A 154 18.92 -7.61 -2.98
N SER A 155 18.72 -6.29 -2.96
CA SER A 155 19.59 -5.39 -2.18
C SER A 155 19.62 -5.85 -0.70
N PRO A 156 20.78 -5.84 -0.05
CA PRO A 156 20.91 -6.26 1.35
C PRO A 156 19.96 -5.52 2.30
N THR A 157 19.65 -4.26 2.01
CA THR A 157 18.73 -3.44 2.82
C THR A 157 17.28 -3.92 2.73
N LEU A 158 16.90 -4.63 1.68
CA LEU A 158 15.54 -5.14 1.46
C LEU A 158 15.40 -6.63 1.80
N ALA A 159 16.49 -7.38 1.74
CA ALA A 159 16.47 -8.85 1.79
C ALA A 159 15.83 -9.41 3.07
N HIS A 160 15.99 -8.73 4.21
CA HIS A 160 15.41 -9.16 5.49
C HIS A 160 13.88 -9.20 5.50
N HIS A 161 13.24 -8.34 4.70
CA HIS A 161 11.78 -8.20 4.62
C HIS A 161 11.26 -8.50 3.22
N ALA A 162 12.02 -9.27 2.44
CA ALA A 162 11.70 -9.62 1.06
C ALA A 162 11.23 -11.07 0.94
N TRP A 163 10.12 -11.26 0.26
CA TRP A 163 9.51 -12.56 0.00
C TRP A 163 9.14 -12.68 -1.47
N ARG A 164 9.17 -13.89 -1.99
CA ARG A 164 8.84 -14.17 -3.39
C ARG A 164 7.88 -15.34 -3.50
N ARG A 165 6.92 -15.21 -4.41
CA ARG A 165 6.01 -16.30 -4.81
C ARG A 165 5.84 -16.26 -6.33
N GLY A 166 6.51 -17.18 -7.03
CA GLY A 166 6.55 -17.17 -8.49
C GLY A 166 7.20 -15.90 -9.06
N ASP A 167 6.43 -15.14 -9.82
CA ASP A 167 6.84 -13.87 -10.43
C ASP A 167 6.42 -12.63 -9.62
N ILE A 168 5.93 -12.82 -8.40
CA ILE A 168 5.54 -11.73 -7.50
C ILE A 168 6.49 -11.66 -6.31
N GLY A 169 6.89 -10.43 -5.96
CA GLY A 169 7.61 -10.11 -4.73
C GLY A 169 6.72 -9.37 -3.74
N ALA A 170 6.87 -9.64 -2.46
CA ALA A 170 6.31 -8.88 -1.36
C ALA A 170 7.46 -8.36 -0.50
N PHE A 171 7.52 -7.05 -0.30
CA PHE A 171 8.62 -6.37 0.37
C PHE A 171 8.10 -5.51 1.50
N ASP A 172 9.01 -5.05 2.34
CA ASP A 172 8.72 -4.32 3.57
C ASP A 172 7.85 -5.13 4.55
N ALA A 173 8.02 -6.46 4.53
CA ALA A 173 7.27 -7.40 5.34
C ALA A 173 7.81 -7.44 6.79
N ASN A 174 7.75 -6.30 7.46
CA ASN A 174 8.12 -6.12 8.86
C ASN A 174 6.88 -6.03 9.77
N GLU A 175 7.08 -6.11 11.08
CA GLU A 175 6.00 -6.15 12.08
C GLU A 175 5.03 -4.97 12.00
N THR A 176 5.47 -3.81 11.54
CA THR A 176 4.63 -2.60 11.46
C THR A 176 3.69 -2.58 10.26
N ASN A 177 3.91 -3.49 9.30
CA ASN A 177 3.13 -3.59 8.06
C ASN A 177 2.16 -4.79 8.07
N PHE A 178 1.95 -5.37 9.28
CA PHE A 178 0.94 -6.38 9.51
C PHE A 178 0.13 -6.06 10.77
N ILE A 179 -1.10 -6.52 10.81
CA ILE A 179 -1.95 -6.51 12.01
C ILE A 179 -2.44 -7.92 12.27
N LYS A 180 -2.27 -8.38 13.51
CA LYS A 180 -2.98 -9.54 14.04
C LYS A 180 -4.28 -9.03 14.65
N ALA A 181 -5.39 -9.30 13.97
CA ALA A 181 -6.68 -8.79 14.35
C ALA A 181 -7.15 -9.33 15.72
N ALA A 182 -7.71 -8.46 16.53
CA ALA A 182 -8.24 -8.84 17.84
C ALA A 182 -9.51 -9.71 17.74
N ALA A 183 -10.27 -9.56 16.67
CA ALA A 183 -11.56 -10.22 16.48
C ALA A 183 -11.43 -11.72 16.18
N ASP A 184 -10.44 -12.12 15.37
CA ASP A 184 -10.32 -13.50 14.86
C ASP A 184 -8.91 -14.09 15.00
N GLY A 185 -7.92 -13.26 15.38
CA GLY A 185 -6.51 -13.65 15.50
C GLY A 185 -5.81 -13.84 14.15
N LEU A 186 -6.46 -13.52 13.04
CA LEU A 186 -5.86 -13.61 11.71
C LEU A 186 -4.84 -12.48 11.49
N ILE A 187 -3.87 -12.75 10.63
CA ILE A 187 -2.84 -11.77 10.26
C ILE A 187 -3.22 -11.16 8.91
N TYR A 188 -3.23 -9.83 8.90
CA TYR A 188 -3.53 -9.02 7.71
C TYR A 188 -2.32 -8.18 7.34
N PRO A 189 -1.80 -8.28 6.11
CA PRO A 189 -0.80 -7.36 5.59
C PRO A 189 -1.47 -6.04 5.25
N ILE A 190 -1.00 -4.93 5.82
CA ILE A 190 -1.66 -3.63 5.70
C ILE A 190 -0.90 -2.61 4.85
N ASP A 191 0.40 -2.82 4.63
CA ASP A 191 1.22 -1.85 3.88
C ASP A 191 2.44 -2.49 3.19
N LEU A 192 2.27 -3.68 2.62
CA LEU A 192 3.34 -4.33 1.88
C LEU A 192 3.52 -3.67 0.51
N ILE A 193 4.76 -3.71 0.02
CA ILE A 193 5.08 -3.38 -1.37
C ILE A 193 5.00 -4.68 -2.16
N VAL A 194 3.86 -4.90 -2.83
CA VAL A 194 3.63 -6.08 -3.67
C VAL A 194 3.80 -5.70 -5.13
N TRP A 195 4.76 -6.32 -5.81
CA TRP A 195 5.10 -5.98 -7.18
C TRP A 195 5.57 -7.20 -7.97
N ARG A 196 5.51 -7.10 -9.30
CA ARG A 196 6.12 -8.12 -10.15
C ARG A 196 7.61 -8.20 -9.89
N TRP A 197 8.13 -9.43 -9.79
CA TRP A 197 9.57 -9.60 -9.65
C TRP A 197 10.27 -9.08 -10.90
N PRO A 198 11.16 -8.10 -10.79
CA PRO A 198 11.79 -7.53 -11.97
C PRO A 198 12.62 -8.57 -12.72
N SER A 199 12.37 -8.69 -14.03
CA SER A 199 13.12 -9.57 -14.93
C SER A 199 14.50 -9.00 -15.26
#